data_4eefd0c0e9ab0f60f806ca9ebd0254c1
#
_entry.id   4eefd0c0e9ab0f60f806ca9ebd0254c1
#
_cell.length_a   1.000
_cell.length_b   1.000
_cell.length_c   1.000
_cell.angle_alpha   90.00
_cell.angle_beta   90.00
_cell.angle_gamma   90.00
#
_symmetry.space_group_name_H-M   'P 1'
#
loop_
_entity.id
_entity.type
_entity.pdbx_description
1 polymer ?
#
loop_
_entity_poly.entity_id
_entity_poly.type
_entity_poly.pdbx_seq_one_letter_code
_entity_poly.pdbx_strand_id
1 'polypeptide(L)'
;MAVTLNASTTTGLVQSADLSGSLNVQSNGTTVLGVTSTGASVTGTQSVSGNLSFNSGYGSSAVAFGCRAWVNFNGTGTPAIRASGNVSSITDNGTSDYTINFTTAMPDANYAVCSIGYHKSAVTEGSMVAFQGSQASGSVQIQYRGNAGSPDPETIQITVTR
;
A
#
# COMPACT_ATOMS: atom_id res chain seq x y z
N MET A 1 25.63 21.57 -14.18
CA MET A 1 26.76 20.90 -13.47
C MET A 1 26.22 20.50 -12.12
N ALA A 2 26.41 19.24 -11.69
CA ALA A 2 25.98 18.79 -10.39
C ALA A 2 27.07 19.12 -9.34
N VAL A 3 26.67 19.60 -8.17
CA VAL A 3 27.58 19.80 -7.02
C VAL A 3 27.51 18.54 -6.17
N THR A 4 28.66 17.92 -5.90
CA THR A 4 28.76 16.74 -5.06
C THR A 4 29.38 17.10 -3.72
N LEU A 5 28.65 16.83 -2.63
CA LEU A 5 29.21 16.84 -1.27
C LEU A 5 29.69 15.41 -0.97
N ASN A 6 30.98 15.22 -0.82
CA ASN A 6 31.58 13.91 -0.57
C ASN A 6 32.36 13.95 0.75
N ALA A 7 32.08 12.98 1.63
CA ALA A 7 32.90 12.70 2.79
C ALA A 7 33.82 11.52 2.48
N SER A 8 35.14 11.70 2.55
CA SER A 8 36.10 10.60 2.38
C SER A 8 36.31 9.84 3.70
N THR A 9 36.90 8.64 3.60
CA THR A 9 37.26 7.85 4.82
C THR A 9 38.32 8.51 5.70
N THR A 10 39.03 9.51 5.15
CA THR A 10 40.12 10.23 5.86
C THR A 10 39.72 11.64 6.29
N THR A 11 38.74 12.23 5.64
CA THR A 11 38.29 13.61 5.94
C THR A 11 36.76 13.63 5.87
N GLY A 12 36.10 13.62 7.02
CA GLY A 12 34.66 13.77 7.12
C GLY A 12 34.20 15.16 6.72
N LEU A 13 32.96 15.31 6.26
CA LEU A 13 32.30 16.61 6.10
C LEU A 13 31.95 17.12 7.50
N VAL A 14 32.60 18.19 7.93
CA VAL A 14 32.25 18.90 9.17
C VAL A 14 31.55 20.20 8.79
N GLN A 15 30.33 20.38 9.25
CA GLN A 15 29.60 21.64 9.13
C GLN A 15 29.47 22.27 10.53
N SER A 16 29.87 23.53 10.67
CA SER A 16 29.64 24.29 11.90
C SER A 16 28.18 24.78 11.92
N ALA A 17 27.49 24.54 13.03
CA ALA A 17 26.12 24.98 13.21
C ALA A 17 26.04 26.52 13.37
N ASP A 18 24.97 27.09 12.84
CA ASP A 18 24.58 28.51 13.04
C ASP A 18 23.81 28.73 14.35
N LEU A 19 23.82 27.74 15.27
CA LEU A 19 23.06 27.67 16.52
C LEU A 19 21.53 27.44 16.32
N SER A 20 21.04 27.31 15.09
CA SER A 20 19.61 26.96 14.84
C SER A 20 19.26 25.52 15.16
N GLY A 21 20.26 24.63 15.24
CA GLY A 21 20.06 23.21 15.43
C GLY A 21 19.41 22.50 14.22
N SER A 22 19.36 23.15 13.06
CA SER A 22 18.73 22.64 11.85
C SER A 22 19.72 22.54 10.69
N LEU A 23 19.65 21.46 9.93
CA LEU A 23 20.31 21.31 8.63
C LEU A 23 19.25 21.25 7.53
N ASN A 24 19.31 22.21 6.60
CA ASN A 24 18.40 22.27 5.46
C ASN A 24 19.14 22.03 4.15
N VAL A 25 18.72 20.99 3.40
CA VAL A 25 19.15 20.80 2.02
C VAL A 25 18.08 21.42 1.11
N GLN A 26 18.48 22.31 0.24
CA GLN A 26 17.58 23.08 -0.61
C GLN A 26 17.80 22.77 -2.10
N SER A 27 16.72 22.82 -2.87
CA SER A 27 16.72 22.83 -4.32
C SER A 27 15.96 24.06 -4.78
N ASN A 28 16.60 24.91 -5.58
CA ASN A 28 16.01 26.17 -6.07
C ASN A 28 15.37 27.02 -4.95
N GLY A 29 16.07 27.17 -3.82
CA GLY A 29 15.59 27.95 -2.66
C GLY A 29 14.53 27.25 -1.78
N THR A 30 14.03 26.10 -2.19
CA THR A 30 13.04 25.32 -1.41
C THR A 30 13.75 24.21 -0.60
N THR A 31 13.49 24.13 0.69
CA THR A 31 14.00 23.03 1.52
C THR A 31 13.36 21.72 1.09
N VAL A 32 14.17 20.77 0.66
CA VAL A 32 13.75 19.42 0.24
C VAL A 32 14.06 18.35 1.29
N LEU A 33 15.07 18.60 2.13
CA LEU A 33 15.37 17.78 3.31
C LEU A 33 15.72 18.69 4.49
N GLY A 34 14.95 18.61 5.54
CA GLY A 34 15.20 19.28 6.81
C GLY A 34 15.53 18.25 7.89
N VAL A 35 16.58 18.50 8.68
CA VAL A 35 16.96 17.68 9.84
C VAL A 35 17.00 18.57 11.07
N THR A 36 16.32 18.17 12.12
CA THR A 36 16.26 18.88 13.42
C THR A 36 16.52 17.89 14.57
N SER A 37 16.56 18.39 15.79
CA SER A 37 16.68 17.54 16.99
C SER A 37 15.50 16.57 17.18
N THR A 38 14.35 16.82 16.53
CA THR A 38 13.15 15.99 16.65
C THR A 38 12.96 15.03 15.49
N GLY A 39 13.77 15.13 14.42
CA GLY A 39 13.69 14.23 13.28
C GLY A 39 14.10 14.85 11.96
N ALA A 40 13.85 14.10 10.88
CA ALA A 40 14.07 14.52 9.52
C ALA A 40 12.75 14.60 8.75
N SER A 41 12.59 15.63 7.92
CA SER A 41 11.44 15.79 7.02
C SER A 41 11.91 15.92 5.57
N VAL A 42 11.18 15.27 4.66
CA VAL A 42 11.41 15.37 3.20
C VAL A 42 10.18 16.03 2.58
N THR A 43 10.39 17.12 1.87
CA THR A 43 9.31 17.78 1.09
C THR A 43 9.29 17.15 -0.30
N GLY A 44 8.17 16.50 -0.63
CA GLY A 44 8.00 15.77 -1.89
C GLY A 44 8.01 14.26 -1.70
N THR A 45 8.33 13.53 -2.77
CA THR A 45 8.37 12.06 -2.77
C THR A 45 9.75 11.56 -2.34
N GLN A 46 9.77 10.66 -1.35
CA GLN A 46 10.97 9.89 -1.00
C GLN A 46 10.94 8.55 -1.72
N SER A 47 12.01 8.23 -2.47
CA SER A 47 12.22 6.92 -3.09
C SER A 47 13.28 6.16 -2.32
N VAL A 48 12.94 4.95 -1.89
CA VAL A 48 13.86 4.02 -1.22
C VAL A 48 14.04 2.80 -2.13
N SER A 49 15.25 2.59 -2.64
CA SER A 49 15.55 1.46 -3.55
C SER A 49 15.78 0.13 -2.82
N GLY A 50 16.00 0.18 -1.50
CA GLY A 50 16.15 -0.99 -0.63
C GLY A 50 14.95 -1.19 0.28
N ASN A 51 15.14 -1.93 1.37
CA ASN A 51 14.11 -2.11 2.38
C ASN A 51 13.94 -0.85 3.23
N LEU A 52 12.69 -0.44 3.45
CA LEU A 52 12.37 0.52 4.50
C LEU A 52 12.18 -0.23 5.80
N SER A 53 12.97 0.09 6.81
CA SER A 53 12.85 -0.49 8.16
C SER A 53 12.57 0.59 9.17
N PHE A 54 11.70 0.29 10.12
CA PHE A 54 11.43 1.17 11.26
C PHE A 54 11.18 0.36 12.53
N ASN A 55 11.37 1.01 13.67
CA ASN A 55 10.99 0.46 14.96
C ASN A 55 9.59 0.95 15.31
N SER A 56 8.64 0.01 15.37
CA SER A 56 7.25 0.29 15.74
C SER A 56 7.02 0.45 17.25
N GLY A 57 8.08 0.40 18.07
CA GLY A 57 8.00 0.38 19.53
C GLY A 57 7.97 -1.03 20.14
N TYR A 58 7.97 -2.08 19.30
CA TYR A 58 7.95 -3.48 19.73
C TYR A 58 9.19 -4.21 19.22
N GLY A 59 10.20 -4.33 20.06
CA GLY A 59 11.47 -4.99 19.73
C GLY A 59 12.43 -4.12 18.92
N SER A 60 13.21 -4.73 18.02
CA SER A 60 14.16 -4.06 17.14
C SER A 60 13.51 -3.59 15.84
N SER A 61 14.23 -2.75 15.08
CA SER A 61 13.77 -2.34 13.73
C SER A 61 13.54 -3.54 12.82
N ALA A 62 12.41 -3.53 12.12
CA ALA A 62 12.01 -4.55 11.16
C ALA A 62 11.63 -3.92 9.82
N VAL A 63 11.66 -4.72 8.75
CA VAL A 63 11.23 -4.30 7.42
C VAL A 63 9.75 -3.97 7.43
N ALA A 64 9.40 -2.82 6.88
CA ALA A 64 8.02 -2.42 6.64
C ALA A 64 7.49 -3.07 5.36
N PHE A 65 6.40 -3.85 5.47
CA PHE A 65 5.69 -4.37 4.32
C PHE A 65 4.58 -3.41 3.90
N GLY A 66 4.66 -2.93 2.67
CA GLY A 66 3.71 -1.96 2.14
C GLY A 66 2.50 -2.60 1.47
N CYS A 67 1.40 -1.85 1.41
CA CYS A 67 0.27 -2.18 0.54
C CYS A 67 0.71 -2.05 -0.93
N ARG A 68 0.56 -3.12 -1.72
CA ARG A 68 0.96 -3.18 -3.13
C ARG A 68 -0.21 -2.97 -4.09
N ALA A 69 -1.41 -3.30 -3.64
CA ALA A 69 -2.66 -3.01 -4.34
C ALA A 69 -3.82 -2.94 -3.33
N TRP A 70 -4.80 -2.12 -3.64
CA TRP A 70 -6.04 -2.06 -2.86
C TRP A 70 -7.20 -1.61 -3.74
N VAL A 71 -8.41 -2.02 -3.39
CA VAL A 71 -9.62 -1.58 -4.07
C VAL A 71 -10.82 -1.56 -3.13
N ASN A 72 -11.68 -0.56 -3.32
CA ASN A 72 -13.04 -0.51 -2.81
C ASN A 72 -13.99 -0.47 -4.02
N PHE A 73 -14.89 -1.45 -4.12
CA PHE A 73 -15.82 -1.51 -5.25
C PHE A 73 -17.22 -1.99 -4.82
N ASN A 74 -18.20 -1.72 -5.67
CA ASN A 74 -19.54 -2.29 -5.61
C ASN A 74 -19.55 -3.61 -6.39
N GLY A 75 -20.01 -4.69 -5.78
CA GLY A 75 -20.15 -5.98 -6.44
C GLY A 75 -21.53 -6.22 -7.04
N THR A 76 -22.57 -5.42 -6.68
CA THR A 76 -23.93 -5.64 -7.17
C THR A 76 -24.10 -5.18 -8.62
N GLY A 77 -24.76 -6.00 -9.44
CA GLY A 77 -24.95 -5.73 -10.86
C GLY A 77 -23.63 -5.73 -11.61
N THR A 78 -23.34 -4.72 -12.42
CA THR A 78 -22.02 -4.56 -13.02
C THR A 78 -21.03 -4.03 -11.98
N PRO A 79 -19.96 -4.77 -11.63
CA PRO A 79 -18.99 -4.32 -10.63
C PRO A 79 -18.39 -2.95 -10.98
N ALA A 80 -18.38 -2.04 -10.00
CA ALA A 80 -17.91 -0.67 -10.20
C ALA A 80 -16.89 -0.26 -9.12
N ILE A 81 -15.67 0.07 -9.55
CA ILE A 81 -14.61 0.59 -8.68
C ILE A 81 -14.99 1.97 -8.15
N ARG A 82 -14.97 2.15 -6.84
CA ARG A 82 -15.14 3.46 -6.18
C ARG A 82 -13.81 4.16 -5.98
N ALA A 83 -12.78 3.40 -5.58
CA ALA A 83 -11.41 3.88 -5.42
C ALA A 83 -10.45 2.69 -5.43
N SER A 84 -9.25 2.90 -5.93
CA SER A 84 -8.23 1.85 -5.98
C SER A 84 -6.81 2.39 -6.06
N GLY A 85 -5.83 1.54 -5.72
CA GLY A 85 -4.42 1.71 -6.01
C GLY A 85 -3.87 0.43 -6.61
N ASN A 86 -3.21 0.52 -7.76
CA ASN A 86 -2.66 -0.59 -8.55
C ASN A 86 -3.70 -1.64 -8.98
N VAL A 87 -4.97 -1.24 -9.18
CA VAL A 87 -6.04 -2.11 -9.73
C VAL A 87 -6.58 -1.45 -10.99
N SER A 88 -6.61 -2.19 -12.09
CA SER A 88 -7.06 -1.71 -13.40
C SER A 88 -8.54 -2.00 -13.65
N SER A 89 -9.05 -3.15 -13.22
CA SER A 89 -10.43 -3.58 -13.44
C SER A 89 -10.85 -4.69 -12.48
N ILE A 90 -12.15 -4.87 -12.38
CA ILE A 90 -12.79 -6.04 -11.76
C ILE A 90 -13.46 -6.85 -12.85
N THR A 91 -13.18 -8.15 -12.91
CA THR A 91 -13.93 -9.10 -13.74
C THR A 91 -14.99 -9.76 -12.88
N ASP A 92 -16.22 -9.70 -13.33
CA ASP A 92 -17.35 -10.44 -12.75
C ASP A 92 -17.34 -11.87 -13.28
N ASN A 93 -17.13 -12.85 -12.43
CA ASN A 93 -17.13 -14.28 -12.76
C ASN A 93 -18.49 -14.94 -12.45
N GLY A 94 -19.42 -14.19 -11.87
CA GLY A 94 -20.72 -14.64 -11.42
C GLY A 94 -21.01 -14.21 -9.99
N THR A 95 -22.13 -14.62 -9.44
CA THR A 95 -22.61 -14.17 -8.14
C THR A 95 -21.54 -14.34 -7.07
N SER A 96 -21.15 -13.25 -6.45
CA SER A 96 -20.14 -13.18 -5.38
C SER A 96 -18.74 -13.68 -5.75
N ASP A 97 -18.41 -13.74 -7.03
CA ASP A 97 -17.13 -14.21 -7.55
C ASP A 97 -16.50 -13.13 -8.45
N TYR A 98 -15.35 -12.60 -8.04
CA TYR A 98 -14.70 -11.49 -8.72
C TYR A 98 -13.21 -11.76 -8.91
N THR A 99 -12.68 -11.36 -10.08
CA THR A 99 -11.23 -11.29 -10.32
C THR A 99 -10.79 -9.83 -10.30
N ILE A 100 -9.86 -9.53 -9.41
CA ILE A 100 -9.21 -8.23 -9.28
C ILE A 100 -7.97 -8.23 -10.16
N ASN A 101 -7.95 -7.38 -11.20
CA ASN A 101 -6.85 -7.29 -12.14
C ASN A 101 -5.92 -6.14 -11.74
N PHE A 102 -4.61 -6.41 -11.60
CA PHE A 102 -3.62 -5.41 -11.24
C PHE A 102 -3.18 -4.59 -12.46
N THR A 103 -2.93 -3.30 -12.26
CA THR A 103 -2.31 -2.42 -13.26
C THR A 103 -0.86 -2.81 -13.49
N THR A 104 -0.13 -3.00 -12.39
CA THR A 104 1.25 -3.51 -12.38
C THR A 104 1.26 -4.84 -11.66
N ALA A 105 1.75 -5.87 -12.32
CA ALA A 105 1.80 -7.21 -11.75
C ALA A 105 2.66 -7.27 -10.47
N MET A 106 2.29 -8.17 -9.56
CA MET A 106 3.14 -8.56 -8.43
C MET A 106 4.37 -9.32 -8.94
N PRO A 107 5.46 -9.36 -8.19
CA PRO A 107 6.67 -10.13 -8.59
C PRO A 107 6.39 -11.61 -8.84
N ASP A 108 5.48 -12.18 -8.09
CA ASP A 108 5.02 -13.58 -8.17
C ASP A 108 3.62 -13.71 -7.56
N ALA A 109 3.12 -14.93 -7.41
CA ALA A 109 1.82 -15.23 -6.82
C ALA A 109 1.85 -15.42 -5.28
N ASN A 110 2.99 -15.17 -4.59
CA ASN A 110 3.12 -15.40 -3.14
C ASN A 110 2.91 -14.12 -2.33
N TYR A 111 1.80 -13.44 -2.53
CA TYR A 111 1.39 -12.26 -1.77
C TYR A 111 0.22 -12.60 -0.82
N ALA A 112 0.05 -11.80 0.22
CA ALA A 112 -1.08 -11.94 1.15
C ALA A 112 -2.24 -11.04 0.72
N VAL A 113 -3.47 -11.54 0.90
CA VAL A 113 -4.71 -10.81 0.59
C VAL A 113 -5.57 -10.74 1.84
N CYS A 114 -5.98 -9.52 2.20
CA CYS A 114 -7.01 -9.27 3.19
C CYS A 114 -8.25 -8.72 2.49
N SER A 115 -9.41 -9.31 2.75
CA SER A 115 -10.64 -8.96 2.04
C SER A 115 -11.83 -8.96 2.99
N ILE A 116 -12.75 -8.00 2.78
CA ILE A 116 -14.04 -7.92 3.46
C ILE A 116 -15.12 -7.61 2.43
N GLY A 117 -16.27 -8.32 2.54
CA GLY A 117 -17.48 -8.05 1.78
C GLY A 117 -18.63 -7.71 2.70
N TYR A 118 -19.43 -6.72 2.35
CA TYR A 118 -20.63 -6.31 3.08
C TYR A 118 -21.84 -6.25 2.16
N HIS A 119 -22.96 -6.85 2.61
CA HIS A 119 -24.25 -6.79 1.94
C HIS A 119 -25.31 -6.26 2.93
N LYS A 120 -26.02 -5.20 2.54
CA LYS A 120 -26.96 -4.48 3.43
C LYS A 120 -28.14 -5.34 3.90
N SER A 121 -28.65 -6.20 3.04
CA SER A 121 -29.80 -7.06 3.36
C SER A 121 -29.42 -8.33 4.14
N ALA A 122 -28.11 -8.66 4.28
CA ALA A 122 -27.62 -9.81 5.02
C ALA A 122 -27.35 -9.51 6.50
N VAL A 123 -27.83 -8.38 7.03
CA VAL A 123 -27.57 -7.93 8.43
C VAL A 123 -28.16 -8.87 9.47
N THR A 124 -29.06 -9.77 9.09
CA THR A 124 -29.67 -10.72 10.02
C THR A 124 -28.89 -12.02 10.15
N GLU A 125 -27.89 -12.30 9.30
CA GLU A 125 -27.32 -13.64 9.21
C GLU A 125 -25.79 -13.72 9.02
N GLY A 126 -25.03 -12.82 9.59
CA GLY A 126 -23.59 -13.05 9.78
C GLY A 126 -22.68 -12.52 8.66
N SER A 127 -21.43 -12.43 9.01
CA SER A 127 -20.35 -11.94 8.15
C SER A 127 -20.19 -12.81 6.90
N MET A 128 -20.06 -12.19 5.74
CA MET A 128 -19.62 -12.89 4.54
C MET A 128 -18.14 -13.27 4.69
N VAL A 129 -17.84 -14.54 4.50
CA VAL A 129 -16.46 -15.03 4.51
C VAL A 129 -15.90 -14.92 3.10
N ALA A 130 -14.75 -14.26 2.98
CA ALA A 130 -14.01 -14.22 1.73
C ALA A 130 -13.18 -15.49 1.58
N PHE A 131 -13.31 -16.13 0.43
CA PHE A 131 -12.46 -17.24 0.00
C PHE A 131 -11.58 -16.76 -1.13
N GLN A 132 -10.29 -16.98 -1.00
CA GLN A 132 -9.36 -16.74 -2.09
C GLN A 132 -9.48 -17.87 -3.11
N GLY A 133 -9.74 -17.52 -4.38
CA GLY A 133 -9.70 -18.44 -5.50
C GLY A 133 -8.29 -18.54 -6.11
N SER A 134 -8.19 -18.42 -7.42
CA SER A 134 -6.90 -18.42 -8.10
C SER A 134 -6.09 -17.17 -7.80
N GLN A 135 -4.78 -17.32 -7.66
CA GLN A 135 -3.83 -16.25 -7.42
C GLN A 135 -2.72 -16.31 -8.47
N ALA A 136 -2.54 -15.21 -9.19
CA ALA A 136 -1.52 -15.05 -10.23
C ALA A 136 -0.78 -13.72 -10.01
N SER A 137 0.37 -13.53 -10.63
CA SER A 137 1.09 -12.25 -10.52
C SER A 137 0.27 -11.05 -10.98
N GLY A 138 -0.58 -11.20 -12.00
CA GLY A 138 -1.40 -10.13 -12.59
C GLY A 138 -2.80 -9.96 -11.97
N SER A 139 -3.27 -10.90 -11.15
CA SER A 139 -4.63 -10.88 -10.62
C SER A 139 -4.85 -11.79 -9.44
N VAL A 140 -5.96 -11.56 -8.71
CA VAL A 140 -6.45 -12.47 -7.67
C VAL A 140 -7.97 -12.63 -7.78
N GLN A 141 -8.45 -13.86 -7.67
CA GLN A 141 -9.87 -14.18 -7.58
C GLN A 141 -10.30 -14.28 -6.12
N ILE A 142 -11.39 -13.62 -5.78
CA ILE A 142 -12.01 -13.62 -4.44
C ILE A 142 -13.48 -14.01 -4.58
N GLN A 143 -13.90 -14.95 -3.76
CA GLN A 143 -15.29 -15.38 -3.65
C GLN A 143 -15.85 -15.05 -2.26
N TYR A 144 -17.11 -14.65 -2.19
CA TYR A 144 -17.79 -14.37 -0.93
C TYR A 144 -18.91 -15.39 -0.71
N ARG A 145 -19.01 -15.89 0.53
CA ARG A 145 -20.07 -16.83 0.92
C ARG A 145 -20.67 -16.42 2.24
N GLY A 146 -22.01 -16.42 2.31
CA GLY A 146 -22.80 -16.18 3.52
C GLY A 146 -23.70 -17.38 3.84
N ASN A 147 -24.25 -17.43 5.06
CA ASN A 147 -25.08 -18.53 5.54
C ASN A 147 -26.44 -18.65 4.81
N ALA A 148 -26.99 -17.55 4.29
CA ALA A 148 -28.31 -17.47 3.63
C ALA A 148 -28.22 -17.40 2.09
N GLY A 149 -27.13 -17.87 1.52
CA GLY A 149 -26.81 -17.68 0.12
C GLY A 149 -25.61 -16.73 -0.03
N SER A 150 -25.22 -16.47 -1.26
CA SER A 150 -24.06 -15.64 -1.55
C SER A 150 -24.47 -14.52 -2.50
N PRO A 151 -25.25 -13.52 -2.03
CA PRO A 151 -25.61 -12.38 -2.88
C PRO A 151 -24.38 -11.54 -3.15
N ASP A 152 -24.39 -10.78 -4.25
CA ASP A 152 -23.32 -9.86 -4.58
C ASP A 152 -23.15 -8.79 -3.49
N PRO A 153 -21.97 -8.64 -2.86
CA PRO A 153 -21.77 -7.64 -1.84
C PRO A 153 -21.85 -6.21 -2.40
N GLU A 154 -22.56 -5.32 -1.70
CA GLU A 154 -22.64 -3.89 -2.06
C GLU A 154 -21.33 -3.16 -1.84
N THR A 155 -20.52 -3.64 -0.94
CA THR A 155 -19.20 -3.08 -0.64
C THR A 155 -18.18 -4.18 -0.47
N ILE A 156 -17.13 -4.11 -1.25
CA ILE A 156 -15.99 -5.03 -1.19
C ILE A 156 -14.73 -4.19 -1.05
N GLN A 157 -13.92 -4.54 -0.07
CA GLN A 157 -12.63 -3.91 0.19
C GLN A 157 -11.56 -4.99 0.22
N ILE A 158 -10.50 -4.77 -0.54
CA ILE A 158 -9.39 -5.71 -0.67
C ILE A 158 -8.08 -4.95 -0.51
N THR A 159 -7.15 -5.55 0.23
CA THR A 159 -5.78 -5.07 0.37
C THR A 159 -4.82 -6.22 0.09
N VAL A 160 -3.79 -5.94 -0.68
CA VAL A 160 -2.73 -6.88 -1.06
C VAL A 160 -1.39 -6.38 -0.54
N THR A 161 -0.67 -7.24 0.18
CA THR A 161 0.66 -6.95 0.73
C THR A 161 1.70 -7.95 0.25
N ARG A 162 2.94 -7.45 0.00
CA ARG A 162 4.06 -8.26 -0.47
C ARG A 162 5.38 -7.65 -0.01
#